data_de86c30bdf15792b03db4b76ae0ae7fc
#
_entry.id   de86c30bdf15792b03db4b76ae0ae7fc
#
_cell.length_a   1.000
_cell.length_b   1.000
_cell.length_c   1.000
_cell.angle_alpha   90.00
_cell.angle_beta   90.00
_cell.angle_gamma   90.00
#
_symmetry.space_group_name_H-M   'P 1'
#
loop_
_entity.id
_entity.type
_entity.pdbx_description
1 polymer ?
#
loop_
_entity_poly.entity_id
_entity_poly.type
_entity_poly.pdbx_seq_one_letter_code
_entity_poly.pdbx_strand_id
1 'polypeptide(L)'
;MLTKLEQGLGYTFRNKTLLENALTHSSYANENRERHLPDNERLEFLGDSILGFVVAEYLYRNFPDKPEGELTRIRADLVCERNLAEAAATIELGSYLLLGHGEEQGGGRKRDSIVSDAMESVIAASFMDGGFAAAKEIIDRLILSNIPKGRPRNFDYKTAFQELVQRKKDQQIHYELTGESGPDHDKHFEVEVLLNGKAVGHGVGSSKKRAEQA
;
A
#
# COMPACT_ATOMS: atom_id res chain seq x y z
N MET A 1 19.35 -8.91 16.34
CA MET A 1 18.54 -7.80 15.80
C MET A 1 17.48 -8.33 14.82
N LEU A 2 17.81 -9.14 13.81
CA LEU A 2 16.85 -9.68 12.84
C LEU A 2 15.80 -10.64 13.42
N THR A 3 16.08 -11.34 14.52
CA THR A 3 15.14 -12.28 15.15
C THR A 3 13.80 -11.64 15.55
N LYS A 4 13.80 -10.38 16.01
CA LYS A 4 12.55 -9.65 16.33
C LYS A 4 11.76 -9.34 15.06
N LEU A 5 12.44 -8.97 13.97
CA LEU A 5 11.81 -8.76 12.66
C LEU A 5 11.17 -10.06 12.15
N GLU A 6 11.91 -11.17 12.21
CA GLU A 6 11.39 -12.49 11.80
C GLU A 6 10.16 -12.93 12.60
N GLN A 7 10.12 -12.62 13.89
CA GLN A 7 8.93 -12.84 14.72
C GLN A 7 7.75 -11.98 14.25
N GLY A 8 8.00 -10.72 13.89
CA GLY A 8 7.01 -9.83 13.28
C GLY A 8 6.48 -10.36 11.95
N LEU A 9 7.38 -10.82 11.09
CA LEU A 9 7.05 -11.43 9.80
C LEU A 9 6.29 -12.76 9.94
N GLY A 10 6.48 -13.50 11.05
CA GLY A 10 6.00 -14.86 11.23
C GLY A 10 6.83 -15.88 10.46
N TYR A 11 7.99 -15.51 9.93
CA TYR A 11 8.85 -16.35 9.13
C TYR A 11 10.32 -16.25 9.58
N THR A 12 10.98 -17.39 9.73
CA THR A 12 12.41 -17.46 10.07
C THR A 12 13.21 -17.85 8.83
N PHE A 13 14.06 -16.95 8.35
CA PHE A 13 14.89 -17.18 7.18
C PHE A 13 15.97 -18.23 7.44
N ARG A 14 16.11 -19.16 6.53
CA ARG A 14 17.22 -20.14 6.49
C ARG A 14 18.50 -19.44 6.02
N ASN A 15 18.38 -18.62 4.97
CA ASN A 15 19.45 -17.79 4.45
C ASN A 15 19.23 -16.32 4.86
N LYS A 16 19.92 -15.89 5.92
CA LYS A 16 19.82 -14.50 6.42
C LYS A 16 20.30 -13.45 5.43
N THR A 17 21.17 -13.82 4.50
CA THR A 17 21.69 -12.89 3.48
C THR A 17 20.56 -12.37 2.57
N LEU A 18 19.52 -13.18 2.32
CA LEU A 18 18.35 -12.74 1.56
C LEU A 18 17.58 -11.64 2.29
N LEU A 19 17.38 -11.80 3.61
CA LEU A 19 16.75 -10.77 4.42
C LEU A 19 17.61 -9.50 4.51
N GLU A 20 18.92 -9.65 4.70
CA GLU A 20 19.84 -8.51 4.71
C GLU A 20 19.82 -7.75 3.38
N ASN A 21 19.81 -8.46 2.25
CA ASN A 21 19.66 -7.84 0.94
C ASN A 21 18.33 -7.07 0.81
N ALA A 22 17.21 -7.66 1.25
CA ALA A 22 15.91 -7.01 1.21
C ALA A 22 15.85 -5.72 2.06
N LEU A 23 16.69 -5.62 3.08
CA LEU A 23 16.80 -4.45 3.96
C LEU A 23 17.85 -3.43 3.49
N THR A 24 18.60 -3.71 2.42
CA THR A 24 19.69 -2.87 1.91
C THR A 24 19.16 -1.93 0.83
N HIS A 25 18.94 -0.68 1.17
CA HIS A 25 18.56 0.35 0.21
C HIS A 25 19.73 0.72 -0.71
N SER A 26 19.45 1.14 -1.95
CA SER A 26 20.46 1.49 -2.95
C SER A 26 21.43 2.60 -2.49
N SER A 27 20.98 3.54 -1.66
CA SER A 27 21.85 4.57 -1.08
C SER A 27 22.97 3.97 -0.21
N TYR A 28 22.65 2.94 0.59
CA TYR A 28 23.64 2.25 1.42
C TYR A 28 24.63 1.45 0.59
N ALA A 29 24.15 0.71 -0.40
CA ALA A 29 25.00 -0.04 -1.33
C ALA A 29 25.95 0.89 -2.10
N ASN A 30 25.45 2.05 -2.54
CA ASN A 30 26.23 3.06 -3.24
C ASN A 30 27.33 3.70 -2.38
N GLU A 31 27.09 3.92 -1.08
CA GLU A 31 28.09 4.43 -0.16
C GLU A 31 29.14 3.36 0.25
N ASN A 32 28.80 2.06 0.09
CA ASN A 32 29.64 0.94 0.46
C ASN A 32 30.07 0.08 -0.75
N ARG A 33 30.35 0.70 -1.88
CA ARG A 33 30.69 0.02 -3.17
C ARG A 33 31.80 -1.00 -3.07
N GLU A 34 32.75 -0.76 -2.22
CA GLU A 34 33.87 -1.68 -1.96
C GLU A 34 33.42 -3.04 -1.39
N ARG A 35 32.27 -3.09 -0.74
CA ARG A 35 31.71 -4.33 -0.19
C ARG A 35 30.90 -5.12 -1.20
N HIS A 36 30.66 -4.57 -2.40
CA HIS A 36 29.83 -5.19 -3.45
C HIS A 36 28.48 -5.73 -2.94
N LEU A 37 27.84 -4.98 -2.02
CA LEU A 37 26.55 -5.37 -1.46
C LEU A 37 25.45 -5.19 -2.52
N PRO A 38 24.61 -6.21 -2.76
CA PRO A 38 23.43 -6.02 -3.58
C PRO A 38 22.42 -5.14 -2.83
N ASP A 39 21.78 -4.22 -3.55
CA ASP A 39 20.61 -3.48 -3.06
C ASP A 39 19.32 -4.30 -3.21
N ASN A 40 18.20 -3.74 -2.75
CA ASN A 40 16.93 -4.41 -2.72
C ASN A 40 16.07 -4.23 -3.98
N GLU A 41 16.46 -3.39 -4.95
CA GLU A 41 15.63 -3.03 -6.12
C GLU A 41 15.18 -4.26 -6.94
N ARG A 42 16.05 -5.27 -7.09
CA ARG A 42 15.68 -6.49 -7.81
C ARG A 42 14.72 -7.39 -7.02
N LEU A 43 14.82 -7.38 -5.69
CA LEU A 43 13.86 -8.09 -4.84
C LEU A 43 12.52 -7.36 -4.81
N GLU A 44 12.52 -6.02 -4.77
CA GLU A 44 11.30 -5.20 -4.90
C GLU A 44 10.54 -5.57 -6.17
N PHE A 45 11.19 -5.52 -7.34
CA PHE A 45 10.58 -5.91 -8.62
C PHE A 45 9.91 -7.29 -8.58
N LEU A 46 10.58 -8.28 -7.96
CA LEU A 46 10.01 -9.63 -7.81
C LEU A 46 8.87 -9.63 -6.80
N GLY A 47 9.01 -8.88 -5.71
CA GLY A 47 8.05 -8.80 -4.61
C GLY A 47 6.72 -8.21 -5.03
N ASP A 48 6.73 -7.12 -5.81
CA ASP A 48 5.52 -6.54 -6.40
C ASP A 48 4.72 -7.59 -7.18
N SER A 49 5.40 -8.36 -8.05
CA SER A 49 4.75 -9.40 -8.84
C SER A 49 4.13 -10.51 -7.99
N ILE A 50 4.83 -10.96 -6.93
CA ILE A 50 4.33 -11.99 -6.02
C ILE A 50 3.14 -11.46 -5.22
N LEU A 51 3.26 -10.25 -4.67
CA LEU A 51 2.22 -9.58 -3.92
C LEU A 51 0.96 -9.41 -4.77
N GLY A 52 1.11 -8.87 -5.98
CA GLY A 52 0.02 -8.69 -6.93
C GLY A 52 -0.71 -10.00 -7.25
N PHE A 53 0.04 -11.09 -7.44
CA PHE A 53 -0.54 -12.42 -7.69
C PHE A 53 -1.31 -12.96 -6.48
N VAL A 54 -0.73 -12.94 -5.29
CA VAL A 54 -1.37 -13.46 -4.07
C VAL A 54 -2.64 -12.69 -3.74
N VAL A 55 -2.59 -11.36 -3.85
CA VAL A 55 -3.77 -10.51 -3.63
C VAL A 55 -4.85 -10.78 -4.68
N ALA A 56 -4.48 -10.95 -5.95
CA ALA A 56 -5.44 -11.29 -7.00
C ALA A 56 -6.10 -12.65 -6.76
N GLU A 57 -5.33 -13.66 -6.38
CA GLU A 57 -5.85 -15.01 -6.03
C GLU A 57 -6.83 -14.93 -4.85
N TYR A 58 -6.47 -14.18 -3.80
CA TYR A 58 -7.32 -13.96 -2.65
C TYR A 58 -8.65 -13.29 -3.04
N LEU A 59 -8.59 -12.22 -3.82
CA LEU A 59 -9.78 -11.48 -4.26
C LEU A 59 -10.69 -12.35 -5.14
N TYR A 60 -10.12 -13.07 -6.09
CA TYR A 60 -10.87 -13.98 -6.95
C TYR A 60 -11.67 -15.04 -6.16
N ARG A 61 -11.05 -15.62 -5.13
CA ARG A 61 -11.69 -16.65 -4.29
C ARG A 61 -12.72 -16.10 -3.32
N ASN A 62 -12.47 -14.93 -2.74
CA ASN A 62 -13.28 -14.40 -1.64
C ASN A 62 -14.36 -13.41 -2.08
N PHE A 63 -14.32 -12.95 -3.35
CA PHE A 63 -15.29 -12.00 -3.89
C PHE A 63 -15.83 -12.47 -5.26
N PRO A 64 -16.49 -13.65 -5.33
CA PRO A 64 -16.92 -14.25 -6.59
C PRO A 64 -17.97 -13.42 -7.34
N ASP A 65 -18.72 -12.58 -6.62
CA ASP A 65 -19.79 -11.76 -7.21
C ASP A 65 -19.30 -10.41 -7.74
N LYS A 66 -18.00 -10.08 -7.57
CA LYS A 66 -17.45 -8.81 -8.04
C LYS A 66 -16.95 -8.91 -9.48
N PRO A 67 -17.28 -7.92 -10.33
CA PRO A 67 -16.72 -7.85 -11.68
C PRO A 67 -15.21 -7.55 -11.65
N GLU A 68 -14.53 -7.91 -12.74
CA GLU A 68 -13.07 -7.78 -12.89
C GLU A 68 -12.57 -6.35 -12.57
N GLY A 69 -13.25 -5.31 -13.07
CA GLY A 69 -12.87 -3.92 -12.81
C GLY A 69 -12.87 -3.56 -11.31
N GLU A 70 -13.83 -4.08 -10.53
CA GLU A 70 -13.83 -3.90 -9.07
C GLU A 70 -12.66 -4.65 -8.41
N LEU A 71 -12.40 -5.89 -8.82
CA LEU A 71 -11.28 -6.69 -8.29
C LEU A 71 -9.94 -6.00 -8.58
N THR A 72 -9.77 -5.48 -9.77
CA THR A 72 -8.55 -4.75 -10.16
C THR A 72 -8.35 -3.48 -9.31
N ARG A 73 -9.42 -2.72 -9.05
CA ARG A 73 -9.35 -1.54 -8.19
C ARG A 73 -9.01 -1.91 -6.74
N ILE A 74 -9.69 -2.92 -6.18
CA ILE A 74 -9.42 -3.38 -4.81
C ILE A 74 -7.98 -3.87 -4.70
N ARG A 75 -7.47 -4.61 -5.70
CA ARG A 75 -6.07 -5.02 -5.72
C ARG A 75 -5.14 -3.82 -5.67
N ALA A 76 -5.33 -2.82 -6.54
CA ALA A 76 -4.50 -1.62 -6.56
C ALA A 76 -4.49 -0.88 -5.22
N ASP A 77 -5.64 -0.78 -4.54
CA ASP A 77 -5.73 -0.19 -3.21
C ASP A 77 -4.97 -0.98 -2.15
N LEU A 78 -4.98 -2.32 -2.24
CA LEU A 78 -4.32 -3.19 -1.26
C LEU A 78 -2.80 -3.23 -1.40
N VAL A 79 -2.29 -3.13 -2.64
CA VAL A 79 -0.84 -3.19 -2.91
C VAL A 79 -0.20 -1.80 -3.05
N CYS A 80 -0.92 -0.72 -2.78
CA CYS A 80 -0.37 0.62 -2.90
C CYS A 80 0.68 0.92 -1.81
N GLU A 81 1.60 1.82 -2.13
CA GLU A 81 2.68 2.30 -1.26
C GLU A 81 2.21 2.55 0.19
N ARG A 82 1.13 3.30 0.36
CA ARG A 82 0.61 3.64 1.67
C ARG A 82 0.20 2.41 2.49
N ASN A 83 -0.50 1.45 1.91
CA ASN A 83 -0.92 0.24 2.63
C ASN A 83 0.27 -0.65 2.99
N LEU A 84 1.26 -0.73 2.12
CA LEU A 84 2.49 -1.48 2.39
C LEU A 84 3.31 -0.80 3.50
N ALA A 85 3.41 0.53 3.50
CA ALA A 85 4.06 1.29 4.58
C ALA A 85 3.32 1.12 5.92
N GLU A 86 1.98 1.15 5.93
CA GLU A 86 1.17 0.88 7.13
C GLU A 86 1.42 -0.56 7.65
N ALA A 87 1.47 -1.56 6.77
CA ALA A 87 1.78 -2.94 7.13
C ALA A 87 3.21 -3.08 7.71
N ALA A 88 4.19 -2.47 7.05
CA ALA A 88 5.58 -2.44 7.48
C ALA A 88 5.77 -1.75 8.83
N ALA A 89 5.00 -0.71 9.12
CA ALA A 89 5.02 -0.02 10.40
C ALA A 89 4.58 -0.93 11.57
N THR A 90 3.67 -1.89 11.34
CA THR A 90 3.23 -2.83 12.39
C THR A 90 4.34 -3.73 12.92
N ILE A 91 5.38 -3.95 12.12
CA ILE A 91 6.55 -4.77 12.44
C ILE A 91 7.84 -3.94 12.61
N GLU A 92 7.71 -2.60 12.63
CA GLU A 92 8.83 -1.67 12.74
C GLU A 92 9.90 -1.85 11.65
N LEU A 93 9.51 -2.27 10.42
CA LEU A 93 10.43 -2.64 9.34
C LEU A 93 11.47 -1.55 9.07
N GLY A 94 11.06 -0.27 9.05
CA GLY A 94 11.95 0.85 8.80
C GLY A 94 13.14 0.94 9.77
N SER A 95 13.02 0.41 11.00
CA SER A 95 14.13 0.41 11.97
C SER A 95 15.26 -0.54 11.62
N TYR A 96 15.02 -1.49 10.71
CA TYR A 96 16.00 -2.49 10.27
C TYR A 96 16.68 -2.13 8.96
N LEU A 97 16.23 -1.08 8.25
CA LEU A 97 16.77 -0.68 6.96
C LEU A 97 18.24 -0.25 7.08
N LEU A 98 19.03 -0.62 6.08
CA LEU A 98 20.37 -0.11 5.84
C LEU A 98 20.26 1.04 4.84
N LEU A 99 20.44 2.26 5.32
CA LEU A 99 20.31 3.49 4.55
C LEU A 99 21.67 4.19 4.47
N GLY A 100 21.93 4.85 3.34
CA GLY A 100 23.04 5.78 3.24
C GLY A 100 22.83 7.02 4.11
N HIS A 101 23.88 7.74 4.41
CA HIS A 101 23.88 8.87 5.34
C HIS A 101 22.84 9.96 4.97
N GLY A 102 22.72 10.28 3.68
CA GLY A 102 21.75 11.26 3.21
C GLY A 102 20.30 10.84 3.44
N GLU A 103 19.94 9.58 3.14
CA GLU A 103 18.61 9.06 3.37
C GLU A 103 18.31 8.91 4.86
N GLU A 104 19.29 8.51 5.67
CA GLU A 104 19.14 8.44 7.12
C GLU A 104 18.80 9.80 7.71
N GLN A 105 19.55 10.85 7.34
CA GLN A 105 19.29 12.22 7.80
C GLN A 105 17.96 12.79 7.26
N GLY A 106 17.57 12.39 6.04
CA GLY A 106 16.31 12.78 5.41
C GLY A 106 15.08 12.08 5.96
N GLY A 107 15.20 11.25 7.00
CA GLY A 107 14.09 10.52 7.61
C GLY A 107 13.63 9.32 6.79
N GLY A 108 14.49 8.75 5.93
CA GLY A 108 14.19 7.64 5.03
C GLY A 108 13.57 6.42 5.71
N ARG A 109 13.90 6.16 7.00
CA ARG A 109 13.28 5.06 7.78
C ARG A 109 11.76 5.17 7.96
N LYS A 110 11.19 6.35 7.74
CA LYS A 110 9.75 6.64 7.88
C LYS A 110 9.12 7.11 6.56
N ARG A 111 9.89 7.11 5.48
CA ARG A 111 9.40 7.50 4.15
C ARG A 111 8.65 6.33 3.55
N ASP A 112 7.37 6.55 3.25
CA ASP A 112 6.46 5.49 2.79
C ASP A 112 7.02 4.74 1.58
N SER A 113 7.59 5.42 0.58
CA SER A 113 8.17 4.78 -0.60
C SER A 113 9.32 3.82 -0.24
N ILE A 114 10.27 4.24 0.61
CA ILE A 114 11.41 3.38 0.99
C ILE A 114 10.96 2.16 1.80
N VAL A 115 9.97 2.36 2.67
CA VAL A 115 9.49 1.29 3.56
C VAL A 115 8.58 0.31 2.81
N SER A 116 7.79 0.79 1.83
CA SER A 116 6.99 -0.08 0.94
C SER A 116 7.87 -0.94 0.04
N ASP A 117 8.89 -0.36 -0.59
CA ASP A 117 9.83 -1.07 -1.45
C ASP A 117 10.58 -2.17 -0.67
N ALA A 118 10.96 -1.86 0.57
CA ALA A 118 11.56 -2.85 1.47
C ALA A 118 10.57 -3.96 1.87
N MET A 119 9.27 -3.67 2.03
CA MET A 119 8.26 -4.68 2.31
C MET A 119 8.11 -5.65 1.12
N GLU A 120 8.04 -5.15 -0.09
CA GLU A 120 8.04 -5.98 -1.30
C GLU A 120 9.30 -6.82 -1.39
N SER A 121 10.45 -6.22 -1.13
CA SER A 121 11.73 -6.92 -1.11
C SER A 121 11.78 -8.05 -0.09
N VAL A 122 11.21 -7.87 1.11
CA VAL A 122 11.09 -8.92 2.14
C VAL A 122 10.17 -10.05 1.69
N ILE A 123 9.06 -9.73 1.01
CA ILE A 123 8.17 -10.74 0.41
C ILE A 123 8.94 -11.57 -0.61
N ALA A 124 9.69 -10.94 -1.51
CA ALA A 124 10.52 -11.66 -2.48
C ALA A 124 11.62 -12.49 -1.81
N ALA A 125 12.30 -11.95 -0.81
CA ALA A 125 13.33 -12.68 -0.06
C ALA A 125 12.75 -13.93 0.60
N SER A 126 11.55 -13.84 1.19
CA SER A 126 10.87 -15.00 1.79
C SER A 126 10.47 -16.05 0.74
N PHE A 127 10.06 -15.61 -0.46
CA PHE A 127 9.81 -16.50 -1.59
C PHE A 127 11.07 -17.24 -2.04
N MET A 128 12.19 -16.54 -2.15
CA MET A 128 13.48 -17.12 -2.54
C MET A 128 14.01 -18.11 -1.50
N ASP A 129 13.72 -17.90 -0.23
CA ASP A 129 14.16 -18.73 0.89
C ASP A 129 13.25 -19.93 1.17
N GLY A 130 11.93 -19.70 1.17
CA GLY A 130 10.92 -20.69 1.61
C GLY A 130 9.85 -21.01 0.58
N GLY A 131 9.96 -20.45 -0.63
CA GLY A 131 8.99 -20.67 -1.70
C GLY A 131 7.69 -19.89 -1.53
N PHE A 132 6.72 -20.19 -2.39
CA PHE A 132 5.45 -19.48 -2.45
C PHE A 132 4.68 -19.50 -1.12
N ALA A 133 4.72 -20.60 -0.37
CA ALA A 133 4.01 -20.70 0.90
C ALA A 133 4.51 -19.69 1.95
N ALA A 134 5.84 -19.48 2.03
CA ALA A 134 6.44 -18.50 2.95
C ALA A 134 6.03 -17.05 2.60
N ALA A 135 6.10 -16.67 1.32
CA ALA A 135 5.67 -15.35 0.88
C ALA A 135 4.17 -15.12 1.13
N LYS A 136 3.35 -16.13 0.81
CA LYS A 136 1.91 -16.08 1.03
C LYS A 136 1.55 -15.89 2.50
N GLU A 137 2.21 -16.58 3.41
CA GLU A 137 1.97 -16.46 4.85
C GLU A 137 2.23 -15.04 5.37
N ILE A 138 3.31 -14.40 4.90
CA ILE A 138 3.63 -12.99 5.24
C ILE A 138 2.54 -12.06 4.69
N ILE A 139 2.13 -12.24 3.43
CA ILE A 139 1.11 -11.41 2.79
C ILE A 139 -0.24 -11.59 3.49
N ASP A 140 -0.66 -12.82 3.75
CA ASP A 140 -1.90 -13.13 4.45
C ASP A 140 -1.93 -12.46 5.84
N ARG A 141 -0.82 -12.56 6.58
CA ARG A 141 -0.70 -12.04 7.94
C ARG A 141 -0.67 -10.51 8.01
N LEU A 142 0.13 -9.86 7.19
CA LEU A 142 0.39 -8.42 7.34
C LEU A 142 -0.51 -7.54 6.46
N ILE A 143 -0.99 -8.06 5.34
CA ILE A 143 -1.73 -7.29 4.35
C ILE A 143 -3.20 -7.73 4.31
N LEU A 144 -3.47 -9.02 4.11
CA LEU A 144 -4.82 -9.52 3.89
C LEU A 144 -5.64 -9.70 5.17
N SER A 145 -5.01 -9.97 6.33
CA SER A 145 -5.71 -10.11 7.62
C SER A 145 -6.45 -8.86 8.06
N ASN A 146 -6.00 -7.70 7.60
CA ASN A 146 -6.58 -6.40 7.93
C ASN A 146 -7.76 -6.00 7.03
N ILE A 147 -8.10 -6.82 6.04
CA ILE A 147 -9.25 -6.55 5.16
C ILE A 147 -10.54 -6.87 5.94
N PRO A 148 -11.44 -5.88 6.15
CA PRO A 148 -12.73 -6.15 6.72
C PRO A 148 -13.48 -7.14 5.84
N LYS A 149 -13.99 -8.23 6.42
CA LYS A 149 -14.80 -9.20 5.67
C LYS A 149 -15.95 -8.48 4.98
N GLY A 150 -15.88 -8.37 3.65
CA GLY A 150 -16.91 -7.78 2.82
C GLY A 150 -16.71 -6.33 2.37
N ARG A 151 -15.68 -5.60 2.84
CA ARG A 151 -15.37 -4.24 2.33
C ARG A 151 -13.87 -3.95 2.39
N PRO A 152 -13.22 -3.59 1.27
CA PRO A 152 -11.87 -3.01 1.30
C PRO A 152 -11.88 -1.66 2.04
N ARG A 153 -10.80 -1.36 2.79
CA ARG A 153 -10.68 -0.16 3.65
C ARG A 153 -10.76 1.19 2.92
N ASN A 154 -10.43 1.21 1.64
CA ASN A 154 -10.44 2.42 0.81
C ASN A 154 -11.34 2.18 -0.42
N PHE A 155 -12.63 2.09 -0.19
CA PHE A 155 -13.57 2.07 -1.31
C PHE A 155 -13.58 3.47 -1.94
N ASP A 156 -13.23 3.58 -3.22
CA ASP A 156 -13.36 4.83 -3.98
C ASP A 156 -14.86 5.11 -4.22
N TYR A 157 -15.49 5.70 -3.21
CA TYR A 157 -16.92 6.00 -3.24
C TYR A 157 -17.26 6.95 -4.38
N LYS A 158 -16.36 7.90 -4.71
CA LYS A 158 -16.56 8.84 -5.81
C LYS A 158 -16.65 8.10 -7.14
N THR A 159 -15.66 7.26 -7.46
CA THR A 159 -15.65 6.48 -8.69
C THR A 159 -16.80 5.48 -8.74
N ALA A 160 -17.08 4.78 -7.65
CA ALA A 160 -18.21 3.83 -7.59
C ALA A 160 -19.56 4.53 -7.79
N PHE A 161 -19.75 5.71 -7.23
CA PHE A 161 -20.96 6.50 -7.42
C PHE A 161 -21.07 7.00 -8.87
N GLN A 162 -19.95 7.48 -9.44
CA GLN A 162 -19.91 7.89 -10.85
C GLN A 162 -20.29 6.73 -11.80
N GLU A 163 -19.72 5.55 -11.61
CA GLU A 163 -20.04 4.36 -12.40
C GLU A 163 -21.51 3.94 -12.25
N LEU A 164 -22.05 4.01 -11.02
CA LEU A 164 -23.47 3.68 -10.76
C LEU A 164 -24.40 4.62 -11.51
N VAL A 165 -24.08 5.91 -11.50
CA VAL A 165 -24.90 6.93 -12.16
C VAL A 165 -24.77 6.84 -13.68
N GLN A 166 -23.57 6.62 -14.21
CA GLN A 166 -23.30 6.49 -15.65
C GLN A 166 -23.98 5.25 -16.30
N ARG A 167 -24.40 4.25 -15.50
CA ARG A 167 -25.24 3.14 -16.00
C ARG A 167 -26.61 3.60 -16.48
N LYS A 168 -27.06 4.77 -16.04
CA LYS A 168 -28.32 5.38 -16.49
C LYS A 168 -27.98 6.49 -17.48
N LYS A 169 -28.57 6.43 -18.69
CA LYS A 169 -28.38 7.48 -19.69
C LYS A 169 -28.93 8.81 -19.16
N ASP A 170 -28.30 9.92 -19.55
CA ASP A 170 -28.72 11.29 -19.28
C ASP A 170 -28.62 11.75 -17.80
N GLN A 171 -27.75 11.13 -17.00
CA GLN A 171 -27.44 11.63 -15.66
C GLN A 171 -26.08 12.33 -15.62
N GLN A 172 -26.05 13.50 -14.97
CA GLN A 172 -24.86 14.29 -14.78
C GLN A 172 -24.51 14.40 -13.30
N ILE A 173 -23.26 14.09 -12.97
CA ILE A 173 -22.72 14.30 -11.63
C ILE A 173 -21.80 15.52 -11.68
N HIS A 174 -21.94 16.38 -10.70
CA HIS A 174 -21.06 17.51 -10.48
C HIS A 174 -20.65 17.54 -9.00
N TYR A 175 -19.37 17.81 -8.74
CA TYR A 175 -18.84 18.01 -7.39
C TYR A 175 -18.51 19.50 -7.23
N GLU A 176 -19.11 20.13 -6.23
CA GLU A 176 -18.97 21.54 -5.97
C GLU A 176 -18.27 21.76 -4.61
N LEU A 177 -17.23 22.57 -4.60
CA LEU A 177 -16.57 22.98 -3.36
C LEU A 177 -17.44 24.04 -2.70
N THR A 178 -18.04 23.71 -1.56
CA THR A 178 -18.97 24.59 -0.84
C THR A 178 -18.29 25.33 0.31
N GLY A 179 -17.14 24.84 0.80
CA GLY A 179 -16.40 25.51 1.87
C GLY A 179 -14.93 25.14 1.94
N GLU A 180 -14.14 26.08 2.45
CA GLU A 180 -12.75 25.88 2.82
C GLU A 180 -12.51 26.60 4.16
N SER A 181 -12.01 25.87 5.16
CA SER A 181 -11.80 26.40 6.52
C SER A 181 -10.51 25.85 7.14
N GLY A 182 -10.05 26.49 8.21
CA GLY A 182 -8.85 26.10 8.94
C GLY A 182 -7.56 26.81 8.45
N PRO A 183 -6.48 26.76 9.26
CA PRO A 183 -5.18 27.31 8.93
C PRO A 183 -4.49 26.49 7.84
N ASP A 184 -3.45 27.05 7.19
CA ASP A 184 -2.78 26.43 6.03
C ASP A 184 -2.22 25.01 6.32
N HIS A 185 -1.88 24.72 7.55
CA HIS A 185 -1.35 23.42 8.00
C HIS A 185 -2.44 22.43 8.44
N ASP A 186 -3.71 22.87 8.54
CA ASP A 186 -4.85 22.05 8.91
C ASP A 186 -6.13 22.52 8.21
N LYS A 187 -6.09 22.53 6.88
CA LYS A 187 -7.22 22.91 6.04
C LYS A 187 -8.28 21.82 5.97
N HIS A 188 -9.53 22.25 6.06
CA HIS A 188 -10.71 21.41 5.84
C HIS A 188 -11.47 21.91 4.62
N PHE A 189 -11.85 20.98 3.76
CA PHE A 189 -12.60 21.22 2.52
C PHE A 189 -13.98 20.58 2.65
N GLU A 190 -15.00 21.31 2.23
CA GLU A 190 -16.38 20.83 2.16
C GLU A 190 -16.81 20.74 0.70
N VAL A 191 -17.38 19.60 0.32
CA VAL A 191 -17.81 19.33 -1.06
C VAL A 191 -19.24 18.81 -1.05
N GLU A 192 -20.09 19.33 -1.91
CA GLU A 192 -21.38 18.75 -2.26
C GLU A 192 -21.30 17.98 -3.56
N VAL A 193 -22.01 16.84 -3.62
CA VAL A 193 -22.22 16.11 -4.86
C VAL A 193 -23.65 16.36 -5.36
N LEU A 194 -23.72 16.84 -6.60
CA LEU A 194 -24.97 17.17 -7.28
C LEU A 194 -25.26 16.12 -8.34
N LEU A 195 -26.46 15.56 -8.32
CA LEU A 195 -27.00 14.70 -9.37
C LEU A 195 -28.10 15.45 -10.11
N ASN A 196 -27.89 15.75 -11.40
CA ASN A 196 -28.80 16.56 -12.22
C ASN A 196 -29.19 17.89 -11.55
N GLY A 197 -28.20 18.54 -10.91
CA GLY A 197 -28.37 19.83 -10.24
C GLY A 197 -29.01 19.77 -8.86
N LYS A 198 -29.31 18.58 -8.32
CA LYS A 198 -29.82 18.42 -6.94
C LYS A 198 -28.74 17.84 -6.05
N ALA A 199 -28.51 18.44 -4.88
CA ALA A 199 -27.60 17.90 -3.87
C ALA A 199 -28.08 16.54 -3.39
N VAL A 200 -27.19 15.53 -3.46
CA VAL A 200 -27.46 14.15 -3.06
C VAL A 200 -26.47 13.64 -2.01
N GLY A 201 -25.42 14.40 -1.72
CA GLY A 201 -24.46 14.08 -0.68
C GLY A 201 -23.57 15.26 -0.34
N HIS A 202 -22.94 15.19 0.83
CA HIS A 202 -21.99 16.18 1.33
C HIS A 202 -20.82 15.44 2.00
N GLY A 203 -19.61 15.91 1.78
CA GLY A 203 -18.39 15.32 2.35
C GLY A 203 -17.42 16.40 2.84
N VAL A 204 -16.67 16.05 3.89
CA VAL A 204 -15.63 16.92 4.49
C VAL A 204 -14.30 16.15 4.55
N GLY A 205 -13.21 16.82 4.22
CA GLY A 205 -11.88 16.18 4.25
C GLY A 205 -10.74 17.17 4.32
N SER A 206 -9.55 16.68 4.68
CA SER A 206 -8.31 17.48 4.74
C SER A 206 -7.73 17.83 3.35
N SER A 207 -8.38 17.41 2.28
CA SER A 207 -8.11 17.82 0.91
C SER A 207 -9.39 17.72 0.09
N LYS A 208 -9.48 18.43 -1.04
CA LYS A 208 -10.63 18.32 -1.95
C LYS A 208 -10.91 16.87 -2.33
N LYS A 209 -9.88 16.11 -2.68
CA LYS A 209 -10.00 14.68 -3.00
C LYS A 209 -10.58 13.85 -1.85
N ARG A 210 -10.19 14.13 -0.60
CA ARG A 210 -10.74 13.43 0.57
C ARG A 210 -12.19 13.82 0.86
N ALA A 211 -12.54 15.10 0.67
CA ALA A 211 -13.91 15.56 0.82
C ALA A 211 -14.85 14.96 -0.24
N GLU A 212 -14.38 14.79 -1.48
CA GLU A 212 -15.13 14.13 -2.56
C GLU A 212 -15.32 12.62 -2.35
N GLN A 213 -14.53 12.01 -1.47
CA GLN A 213 -14.62 10.57 -1.12
C GLN A 213 -15.48 10.32 0.11
N ALA A 214 -15.69 11.31 0.96
CA ALA A 214 -16.46 11.21 2.19
C ALA A 214 -17.96 11.24 1.93
#